data_4e09e6b56f95a1d52ab87eec1ed4ff74
#
_entry.id   4e09e6b56f95a1d52ab87eec1ed4ff74
#
_cell.length_a   1.000
_cell.length_b   1.000
_cell.length_c   1.000
_cell.angle_alpha   90.00
_cell.angle_beta   90.00
_cell.angle_gamma   90.00
#
_symmetry.space_group_name_H-M   'P 1'
#
loop_
_entity.id
_entity.type
_entity.pdbx_description
1 polymer ?
#
loop_
_entity_poly.entity_id
_entity_poly.type
_entity_poly.pdbx_seq_one_letter_code
_entity_poly.pdbx_strand_id
1 'polypeptide(L)'
;MAKFLHTYNTQPPYVRKLKKTGEPTIMISIELDNIKDFMSHLFIKDTFDHFLCRELQIDTFVSFKIDGKLLKDFLNDIEKEELAESPYAPWSMLKPYCFNMIKGKRTPLSMKLVFSMPPHSIAAFLNKNDIIINPDTVNGLYLNIRYENRQLCVITGTSLSSFTLDKSVENAWDTAVGQFIKKTQEP
;
A
#
# COMPACT_ATOMS: atom_id res chain seq x y z
N MET A 1 32.53 39.96 -9.28
CA MET A 1 32.32 38.79 -8.41
C MET A 1 30.83 38.72 -8.07
N ALA A 2 30.04 37.98 -8.82
CA ALA A 2 28.62 37.80 -8.62
C ALA A 2 28.39 36.37 -8.09
N LYS A 3 27.88 36.27 -6.83
CA LYS A 3 27.48 35.01 -6.21
C LYS A 3 26.16 34.53 -6.81
N PHE A 4 26.17 33.42 -7.54
CA PHE A 4 24.97 32.69 -7.92
C PHE A 4 24.40 31.98 -6.69
N LEU A 5 23.29 32.45 -6.18
CA LEU A 5 22.44 31.75 -5.23
C LEU A 5 21.63 30.70 -6.02
N HIS A 6 21.99 29.44 -5.85
CA HIS A 6 21.16 28.32 -6.31
C HIS A 6 19.99 28.17 -5.31
N THR A 7 18.84 28.66 -5.70
CA THR A 7 17.56 28.33 -5.03
C THR A 7 17.20 26.90 -5.43
N TYR A 8 17.31 25.97 -4.46
CA TYR A 8 16.73 24.64 -4.59
C TYR A 8 15.21 24.76 -4.63
N ASN A 9 14.66 24.60 -5.82
CA ASN A 9 13.22 24.51 -6.03
C ASN A 9 12.77 23.09 -5.65
N THR A 10 12.39 22.88 -4.39
CA THR A 10 11.80 21.63 -3.91
C THR A 10 10.34 21.58 -4.34
N GLN A 11 10.08 21.21 -5.59
CA GLN A 11 8.75 20.76 -5.96
C GLN A 11 8.53 19.36 -5.35
N PRO A 12 7.33 19.10 -4.75
CA PRO A 12 7.00 17.77 -4.23
C PRO A 12 6.94 16.74 -5.37
N PRO A 13 7.21 15.45 -5.09
CA PRO A 13 7.21 14.39 -6.11
C PRO A 13 5.88 14.40 -6.87
N TYR A 14 5.99 14.22 -8.16
CA TYR A 14 4.93 14.39 -9.15
C TYR A 14 3.71 13.51 -8.84
N VAL A 15 2.64 14.10 -8.35
CA VAL A 15 1.34 13.44 -8.17
C VAL A 15 0.60 13.46 -9.50
N ARG A 16 0.70 12.41 -10.28
CA ARG A 16 -0.08 12.25 -11.52
C ARG A 16 -1.48 11.75 -11.18
N LYS A 17 -2.49 12.62 -11.28
CA LYS A 17 -3.91 12.22 -11.22
C LYS A 17 -4.25 11.38 -12.45
N LEU A 18 -4.49 10.08 -12.26
CA LEU A 18 -5.03 9.23 -13.33
C LEU A 18 -6.51 9.59 -13.56
N LYS A 19 -6.81 10.26 -14.71
CA LYS A 19 -8.18 10.40 -15.18
C LYS A 19 -8.63 9.09 -15.82
N LYS A 20 -9.56 8.37 -15.17
CA LYS A 20 -10.42 7.41 -15.86
C LYS A 20 -11.71 8.12 -16.28
N THR A 21 -12.11 7.89 -17.53
CA THR A 21 -13.36 8.34 -18.12
C THR A 21 -14.55 7.96 -17.25
N GLY A 22 -15.27 8.98 -16.72
CA GLY A 22 -16.61 8.80 -16.23
C GLY A 22 -16.94 9.25 -14.82
N GLU A 23 -15.96 9.40 -13.87
CA GLU A 23 -16.21 10.01 -12.55
C GLU A 23 -14.88 10.39 -11.87
N PRO A 24 -14.83 11.43 -11.03
CA PRO A 24 -13.60 11.79 -10.32
C PRO A 24 -13.36 10.84 -9.15
N THR A 25 -12.83 9.66 -9.42
CA THR A 25 -12.24 8.83 -8.36
C THR A 25 -10.90 9.48 -8.02
N ILE A 26 -10.82 10.10 -6.85
CA ILE A 26 -9.57 10.65 -6.34
C ILE A 26 -8.72 9.46 -5.93
N MET A 27 -7.80 9.06 -6.77
CA MET A 27 -6.71 8.14 -6.46
C MET A 27 -5.42 8.87 -6.71
N ILE A 28 -4.52 8.90 -5.75
CA ILE A 28 -3.16 9.38 -5.99
C ILE A 28 -2.28 8.23 -6.48
N SER A 29 -1.41 8.56 -7.42
CA SER A 29 -0.30 7.69 -7.82
C SER A 29 1.00 8.39 -7.47
N ILE A 30 1.80 7.76 -6.63
CA ILE A 30 3.09 8.26 -6.16
C ILE A 30 4.18 7.45 -6.85
N GLU A 31 4.95 8.08 -7.71
CA GLU A 31 6.18 7.49 -8.27
C GLU A 31 7.31 7.62 -7.25
N LEU A 32 8.14 6.59 -7.12
CA LEU A 32 9.18 6.51 -6.11
C LEU A 32 10.56 6.51 -6.76
N ASP A 33 11.40 7.46 -6.36
CA ASP A 33 12.76 7.59 -6.87
C ASP A 33 13.71 6.58 -6.19
N ASN A 34 13.57 6.41 -4.87
CA ASN A 34 14.42 5.51 -4.09
C ASN A 34 13.79 4.11 -3.94
N ILE A 35 13.81 3.35 -5.03
CA ILE A 35 13.25 2.00 -5.08
C ILE A 35 13.92 1.07 -4.06
N LYS A 36 15.23 1.19 -3.87
CA LYS A 36 16.00 0.31 -2.98
C LYS A 36 15.54 0.46 -1.52
N ASP A 37 15.39 1.68 -1.05
CA ASP A 37 14.96 1.93 0.33
C ASP A 37 13.51 1.51 0.54
N PHE A 38 12.64 1.79 -0.42
CA PHE A 38 11.27 1.30 -0.36
C PHE A 38 11.20 -0.22 -0.30
N MET A 39 11.96 -0.94 -1.14
CA MET A 39 12.02 -2.41 -1.09
C MET A 39 12.58 -2.92 0.23
N SER A 40 13.52 -2.20 0.86
CA SER A 40 13.99 -2.52 2.21
C SER A 40 12.86 -2.38 3.25
N HIS A 41 12.09 -1.30 3.17
CA HIS A 41 10.91 -1.12 4.04
C HIS A 41 9.85 -2.21 3.80
N LEU A 42 9.65 -2.62 2.55
CA LEU A 42 8.64 -3.59 2.17
C LEU A 42 8.99 -5.01 2.60
N PHE A 43 10.25 -5.44 2.41
CA PHE A 43 10.63 -6.85 2.56
C PHE A 43 11.54 -7.16 3.75
N ILE A 44 12.16 -6.14 4.37
CA ILE A 44 13.13 -6.35 5.45
C ILE A 44 12.64 -5.72 6.75
N LYS A 45 12.23 -4.43 6.70
CA LYS A 45 11.74 -3.71 7.88
C LYS A 45 10.28 -4.13 8.20
N ASP A 46 9.77 -3.70 9.35
CA ASP A 46 8.42 -3.97 9.84
C ASP A 46 7.36 -2.94 9.40
N THR A 47 7.77 -1.98 8.57
CA THR A 47 6.98 -0.82 8.15
C THR A 47 5.58 -1.17 7.60
N PHE A 48 5.48 -2.27 6.85
CA PHE A 48 4.24 -2.72 6.22
C PHE A 48 3.58 -3.93 6.91
N ASP A 49 4.16 -4.43 7.99
CA ASP A 49 3.81 -5.72 8.60
C ASP A 49 2.36 -5.85 9.06
N HIS A 50 1.74 -4.72 9.43
CA HIS A 50 0.36 -4.66 9.90
C HIS A 50 -0.69 -4.59 8.77
N PHE A 51 -0.28 -4.34 7.52
CA PHE A 51 -1.21 -4.40 6.40
C PHE A 51 -1.59 -5.84 6.06
N LEU A 52 -2.83 -6.03 5.61
CA LEU A 52 -3.29 -7.32 5.10
C LEU A 52 -2.94 -7.45 3.62
N CYS A 53 -2.33 -8.56 3.22
CA CYS A 53 -2.06 -8.85 1.82
C CYS A 53 -3.32 -9.36 1.13
N ARG A 54 -3.82 -8.63 0.14
CA ARG A 54 -5.00 -9.03 -0.65
C ARG A 54 -4.62 -9.83 -1.88
N GLU A 55 -3.53 -9.45 -2.53
CA GLU A 55 -3.03 -10.07 -3.75
C GLU A 55 -1.54 -9.74 -3.86
N LEU A 56 -0.77 -10.73 -4.29
CA LEU A 56 0.61 -10.54 -4.73
C LEU A 56 0.84 -11.30 -6.03
N GLN A 57 1.48 -10.63 -6.99
CA GLN A 57 2.08 -11.27 -8.16
C GLN A 57 3.53 -10.80 -8.27
N ILE A 58 4.44 -11.74 -8.45
CA ILE A 58 5.86 -11.48 -8.70
C ILE A 58 6.26 -12.27 -9.94
N ASP A 59 6.76 -11.57 -10.96
CA ASP A 59 7.22 -12.17 -12.20
C ASP A 59 8.75 -12.17 -12.21
N THR A 60 9.35 -13.36 -12.20
CA THR A 60 10.78 -13.61 -12.29
C THR A 60 11.06 -14.47 -13.53
N PHE A 61 11.68 -15.63 -13.38
CA PHE A 61 11.73 -16.69 -14.42
C PHE A 61 10.42 -17.46 -14.53
N VAL A 62 9.55 -17.35 -13.52
CA VAL A 62 8.15 -17.81 -13.50
C VAL A 62 7.31 -16.74 -12.81
N SER A 63 5.99 -16.82 -12.97
CA SER A 63 5.03 -15.95 -12.26
C SER A 63 4.56 -16.63 -10.99
N PHE A 64 4.78 -15.99 -9.85
CA PHE A 64 4.24 -16.37 -8.55
C PHE A 64 2.99 -15.55 -8.26
N LYS A 65 1.91 -16.21 -7.83
CA LYS A 65 0.65 -15.56 -7.46
C LYS A 65 0.19 -16.02 -6.09
N ILE A 66 -0.16 -15.08 -5.23
CA ILE A 66 -0.67 -15.31 -3.88
C ILE A 66 -1.94 -14.49 -3.74
N ASP A 67 -3.04 -15.10 -3.35
CA ASP A 67 -4.33 -14.41 -3.13
C ASP A 67 -4.48 -13.85 -1.72
N GLY A 68 -3.54 -14.14 -0.83
CA GLY A 68 -3.48 -13.65 0.55
C GLY A 68 -4.60 -14.12 1.48
N LYS A 69 -5.57 -14.90 1.00
CA LYS A 69 -6.66 -15.43 1.84
C LYS A 69 -6.13 -16.41 2.87
N LEU A 70 -6.57 -16.24 4.11
CA LEU A 70 -6.23 -17.18 5.17
C LEU A 70 -7.01 -18.49 5.03
N LEU A 71 -6.27 -19.58 5.02
CA LEU A 71 -6.80 -20.94 5.15
C LEU A 71 -6.76 -21.30 6.64
N LYS A 72 -7.81 -20.96 7.36
CA LYS A 72 -7.87 -21.08 8.83
C LYS A 72 -7.64 -22.51 9.35
N ASP A 73 -7.92 -23.51 8.55
CA ASP A 73 -7.69 -24.93 8.91
C ASP A 73 -6.20 -25.27 9.04
N PHE A 74 -5.31 -24.49 8.44
CA PHE A 74 -3.87 -24.67 8.52
C PHE A 74 -3.25 -24.03 9.78
N LEU A 75 -3.97 -23.10 10.42
CA LEU A 75 -3.49 -22.35 11.58
C LEU A 75 -3.65 -23.18 12.87
N ASN A 76 -2.71 -23.01 13.80
CA ASN A 76 -2.87 -23.51 15.17
C ASN A 76 -3.92 -22.69 15.95
N ASP A 77 -4.29 -23.15 17.15
CA ASP A 77 -5.38 -22.54 17.90
C ASP A 77 -5.06 -21.10 18.35
N ILE A 78 -3.79 -20.79 18.66
CA ILE A 78 -3.35 -19.43 19.03
C ILE A 78 -3.46 -18.50 17.82
N GLU A 79 -2.94 -18.93 16.68
CA GLU A 79 -3.03 -18.15 15.43
C GLU A 79 -4.48 -17.93 14.97
N LYS A 80 -5.35 -18.93 15.20
CA LYS A 80 -6.79 -18.80 14.91
C LYS A 80 -7.45 -17.75 15.76
N GLU A 81 -7.07 -17.65 17.03
CA GLU A 81 -7.60 -16.63 17.95
C GLU A 81 -7.09 -15.24 17.56
N GLU A 82 -5.78 -15.08 17.33
CA GLU A 82 -5.17 -13.80 16.93
C GLU A 82 -5.69 -13.28 15.60
N LEU A 83 -5.99 -14.18 14.64
CA LEU A 83 -6.43 -13.85 13.29
C LEU A 83 -7.92 -14.11 13.06
N ALA A 84 -8.71 -14.27 14.14
CA ALA A 84 -10.11 -14.70 14.06
C ALA A 84 -10.95 -13.82 13.12
N GLU A 85 -10.77 -12.51 13.19
CA GLU A 85 -11.53 -11.53 12.42
C GLU A 85 -10.87 -11.16 11.07
N SER A 86 -9.66 -11.68 10.80
CA SER A 86 -8.94 -11.36 9.58
C SER A 86 -9.26 -12.36 8.48
N PRO A 87 -9.77 -11.91 7.33
CA PRO A 87 -9.98 -12.78 6.17
C PRO A 87 -8.71 -12.97 5.34
N TYR A 88 -7.65 -12.19 5.59
CA TYR A 88 -6.41 -12.16 4.82
C TYR A 88 -5.19 -12.16 5.74
N ALA A 89 -4.11 -12.73 5.25
CA ALA A 89 -2.85 -12.81 5.98
C ALA A 89 -2.22 -11.43 6.18
N PRO A 90 -1.73 -11.11 7.40
CA PRO A 90 -0.85 -9.96 7.61
C PRO A 90 0.42 -10.09 6.77
N TRP A 91 0.95 -8.97 6.32
CA TRP A 91 2.19 -8.97 5.52
C TRP A 91 3.37 -9.61 6.26
N SER A 92 3.44 -9.45 7.57
CA SER A 92 4.45 -10.09 8.42
C SER A 92 4.57 -11.60 8.22
N MET A 93 3.45 -12.29 7.97
CA MET A 93 3.44 -13.74 7.73
C MET A 93 3.94 -14.12 6.33
N LEU A 94 3.62 -13.31 5.33
CA LEU A 94 3.95 -13.60 3.92
C LEU A 94 5.33 -13.06 3.51
N LYS A 95 5.76 -11.96 4.12
CA LYS A 95 7.01 -11.24 3.81
C LYS A 95 8.24 -12.15 3.70
N PRO A 96 8.51 -13.08 4.62
CA PRO A 96 9.70 -13.94 4.55
C PRO A 96 9.70 -14.86 3.31
N TYR A 97 8.55 -15.39 2.94
CA TYR A 97 8.39 -16.24 1.75
C TYR A 97 8.58 -15.42 0.48
N CYS A 98 7.93 -14.28 0.40
CA CYS A 98 8.02 -13.36 -0.75
C CYS A 98 9.44 -12.82 -0.94
N PHE A 99 10.14 -12.50 0.15
CA PHE A 99 11.55 -12.11 0.10
C PHE A 99 12.43 -13.20 -0.50
N ASN A 100 12.19 -14.47 -0.14
CA ASN A 100 12.92 -15.60 -0.72
C ASN A 100 12.73 -15.76 -2.23
N MET A 101 11.58 -15.33 -2.77
CA MET A 101 11.33 -15.38 -4.22
C MET A 101 12.10 -14.32 -4.99
N ILE A 102 12.39 -13.17 -4.35
CA ILE A 102 13.04 -12.03 -5.01
C ILE A 102 14.54 -11.88 -4.67
N LYS A 103 14.99 -12.53 -3.59
CA LYS A 103 16.40 -12.42 -3.20
C LYS A 103 17.30 -13.05 -4.26
N GLY A 104 18.34 -12.34 -4.63
CA GLY A 104 19.33 -12.84 -5.58
C GLY A 104 20.02 -11.73 -6.37
N LYS A 105 20.72 -12.13 -7.42
CA LYS A 105 21.47 -11.21 -8.28
C LYS A 105 20.61 -10.52 -9.34
N ARG A 106 19.39 -10.99 -9.56
CA ARG A 106 18.48 -10.48 -10.60
C ARG A 106 17.23 -9.90 -9.95
N THR A 107 16.88 -8.69 -10.36
CA THR A 107 15.61 -8.08 -9.96
C THR A 107 14.44 -8.77 -10.66
N PRO A 108 13.26 -8.85 -10.03
CA PRO A 108 12.02 -9.28 -10.70
C PRO A 108 11.75 -8.45 -11.96
N LEU A 109 11.09 -9.03 -12.94
CA LEU A 109 10.60 -8.33 -14.13
C LEU A 109 9.47 -7.35 -13.76
N SER A 110 8.55 -7.84 -12.94
CA SER A 110 7.44 -7.04 -12.40
C SER A 110 7.00 -7.54 -11.02
N MET A 111 6.32 -6.67 -10.28
CA MET A 111 5.66 -7.00 -9.03
C MET A 111 4.38 -6.17 -8.91
N LYS A 112 3.29 -6.83 -8.56
CA LYS A 112 2.03 -6.21 -8.15
C LYS A 112 1.69 -6.70 -6.76
N LEU A 113 1.45 -5.78 -5.83
CA LEU A 113 1.06 -6.10 -4.46
C LEU A 113 -0.09 -5.20 -4.04
N VAL A 114 -1.16 -5.80 -3.55
CA VAL A 114 -2.33 -5.09 -3.04
C VAL A 114 -2.43 -5.33 -1.55
N PHE A 115 -2.26 -4.28 -0.79
CA PHE A 115 -2.51 -4.24 0.64
C PHE A 115 -3.87 -3.65 0.96
N SER A 116 -4.44 -4.04 2.09
CA SER A 116 -5.56 -3.33 2.71
C SER A 116 -5.27 -3.02 4.17
N MET A 117 -5.84 -1.94 4.67
CA MET A 117 -5.90 -1.68 6.11
C MET A 117 -6.71 -2.78 6.79
N PRO A 118 -6.29 -3.27 7.99
CA PRO A 118 -7.11 -4.19 8.78
C PRO A 118 -8.47 -3.58 9.13
N PRO A 119 -9.57 -4.35 9.06
CA PRO A 119 -10.93 -3.82 9.33
C PRO A 119 -11.05 -3.11 10.68
N HIS A 120 -10.49 -3.69 11.75
CA HIS A 120 -10.51 -3.11 13.09
C HIS A 120 -9.81 -1.74 13.19
N SER A 121 -8.93 -1.41 12.25
CA SER A 121 -8.21 -0.13 12.22
C SER A 121 -8.97 0.98 11.51
N ILE A 122 -10.04 0.65 10.76
CA ILE A 122 -10.79 1.64 9.96
C ILE A 122 -11.47 2.66 10.87
N ALA A 123 -12.14 2.21 11.93
CA ALA A 123 -12.81 3.12 12.87
C ALA A 123 -11.83 4.13 13.52
N ALA A 124 -10.66 3.65 13.94
CA ALA A 124 -9.61 4.52 14.50
C ALA A 124 -9.07 5.51 13.45
N PHE A 125 -8.93 5.08 12.19
CA PHE A 125 -8.53 5.95 11.08
C PHE A 125 -9.56 7.06 10.82
N LEU A 126 -10.86 6.73 10.76
CA LEU A 126 -11.93 7.70 10.56
C LEU A 126 -11.97 8.73 11.70
N ASN A 127 -11.94 8.27 12.95
CA ASN A 127 -11.93 9.15 14.13
C ASN A 127 -10.72 10.10 14.14
N LYS A 128 -9.54 9.61 13.79
CA LYS A 128 -8.31 10.42 13.73
C LYS A 128 -8.39 11.55 12.70
N ASN A 129 -9.21 11.38 11.67
CA ASN A 129 -9.37 12.34 10.59
C ASN A 129 -10.69 13.12 10.69
N ASP A 130 -11.39 13.07 11.83
CA ASP A 130 -12.66 13.76 12.10
C ASP A 130 -13.76 13.44 11.06
N ILE A 131 -13.77 12.19 10.55
CA ILE A 131 -14.74 11.73 9.55
C ILE A 131 -15.88 11.01 10.27
N ILE A 132 -17.08 11.61 10.20
CA ILE A 132 -18.28 11.14 10.91
C ILE A 132 -19.12 10.28 9.95
N ILE A 133 -18.71 9.02 9.74
CA ILE A 133 -19.48 8.02 9.01
C ILE A 133 -19.45 6.69 9.78
N ASN A 134 -20.42 5.81 9.48
CA ASN A 134 -20.37 4.45 10.03
C ASN A 134 -19.16 3.70 9.42
N PRO A 135 -18.21 3.18 10.24
CA PRO A 135 -17.06 2.41 9.76
C PRO A 135 -17.44 1.22 8.86
N ASP A 136 -18.59 0.59 9.09
CA ASP A 136 -19.11 -0.54 8.31
C ASP A 136 -19.44 -0.16 6.85
N THR A 137 -19.55 1.13 6.55
CA THR A 137 -19.73 1.60 5.17
C THR A 137 -18.44 1.62 4.38
N VAL A 138 -17.28 1.46 5.04
CA VAL A 138 -15.97 1.41 4.39
C VAL A 138 -15.56 -0.05 4.18
N ASN A 139 -15.76 -0.57 2.97
CA ASN A 139 -15.38 -1.94 2.61
C ASN A 139 -13.85 -2.16 2.61
N GLY A 140 -13.08 -1.10 2.42
CA GLY A 140 -11.62 -1.18 2.48
C GLY A 140 -10.88 0.08 2.04
N LEU A 141 -9.69 0.23 2.61
CA LEU A 141 -8.70 1.23 2.26
C LEU A 141 -7.46 0.49 1.74
N TYR A 142 -7.05 0.75 0.51
CA TYR A 142 -6.08 -0.06 -0.21
C TYR A 142 -4.83 0.71 -0.60
N LEU A 143 -3.71 -0.02 -0.63
CA LEU A 143 -2.43 0.36 -1.21
C LEU A 143 -2.11 -0.61 -2.34
N ASN A 144 -1.98 -0.09 -3.56
CA ASN A 144 -1.55 -0.87 -4.71
C ASN A 144 -0.11 -0.50 -5.04
N ILE A 145 0.82 -1.42 -4.84
CA ILE A 145 2.24 -1.25 -5.13
C ILE A 145 2.52 -1.95 -6.44
N ARG A 146 3.11 -1.23 -7.40
CA ARG A 146 3.48 -1.77 -8.71
C ARG A 146 4.94 -1.45 -9.03
N TYR A 147 5.67 -2.48 -9.36
CA TYR A 147 7.03 -2.38 -9.89
C TYR A 147 7.06 -3.00 -11.28
N GLU A 148 7.42 -2.22 -12.27
CA GLU A 148 7.55 -2.64 -13.66
C GLU A 148 8.47 -1.67 -14.42
N ASN A 149 9.24 -2.17 -15.37
CA ASN A 149 10.15 -1.35 -16.19
C ASN A 149 11.12 -0.49 -15.35
N ARG A 150 11.56 -1.01 -14.19
CA ARG A 150 12.41 -0.31 -13.21
C ARG A 150 11.75 0.95 -12.61
N GLN A 151 10.46 1.05 -12.69
CA GLN A 151 9.68 2.09 -12.05
C GLN A 151 8.85 1.46 -10.93
N LEU A 152 8.71 2.18 -9.83
CA LEU A 152 7.90 1.78 -8.70
C LEU A 152 6.88 2.85 -8.42
N CYS A 153 5.62 2.47 -8.34
CA CYS A 153 4.55 3.39 -7.96
C CYS A 153 3.65 2.79 -6.89
N VAL A 154 3.10 3.66 -6.05
CA VAL A 154 2.07 3.34 -5.06
C VAL A 154 0.81 4.09 -5.42
N ILE A 155 -0.30 3.36 -5.50
CA ILE A 155 -1.61 3.90 -5.88
C ILE A 155 -2.57 3.61 -4.72
N THR A 156 -3.25 4.64 -4.23
CA THR A 156 -4.31 4.49 -3.23
C THR A 156 -5.59 3.93 -3.85
N GLY A 157 -6.44 3.37 -3.02
CA GLY A 157 -7.79 2.96 -3.41
C GLY A 157 -8.70 2.92 -2.20
N THR A 158 -9.96 3.27 -2.40
CA THR A 158 -11.00 3.17 -1.38
C THR A 158 -12.18 2.41 -1.95
N SER A 159 -12.87 1.67 -1.10
CA SER A 159 -14.12 1.01 -1.44
C SER A 159 -15.16 1.31 -0.37
N LEU A 160 -16.28 1.87 -0.77
CA LEU A 160 -17.42 2.17 0.09
C LEU A 160 -18.60 1.27 -0.30
N SER A 161 -19.48 0.95 0.65
CA SER A 161 -20.65 0.11 0.44
C SER A 161 -21.72 0.77 -0.43
N SER A 162 -21.73 2.11 -0.50
CA SER A 162 -22.64 2.90 -1.33
C SER A 162 -21.92 4.06 -1.98
N PHE A 163 -22.46 4.52 -3.11
CA PHE A 163 -21.97 5.73 -3.75
C PHE A 163 -22.24 6.96 -2.89
N THR A 164 -21.25 7.82 -2.73
CA THR A 164 -21.36 9.12 -2.07
C THR A 164 -20.60 10.20 -2.84
N LEU A 165 -21.08 11.42 -2.78
CA LEU A 165 -20.37 12.60 -3.27
C LEU A 165 -19.35 13.12 -2.26
N ASP A 166 -19.47 12.71 -0.99
CA ASP A 166 -18.48 13.02 0.03
C ASP A 166 -17.18 12.27 -0.25
N LYS A 167 -16.08 13.02 -0.38
CA LYS A 167 -14.73 12.53 -0.66
C LYS A 167 -13.81 12.61 0.55
N SER A 168 -14.36 12.78 1.74
CA SER A 168 -13.57 12.93 2.97
C SER A 168 -12.70 11.71 3.24
N VAL A 169 -13.23 10.50 3.07
CA VAL A 169 -12.50 9.25 3.29
C VAL A 169 -11.35 9.10 2.28
N GLU A 170 -11.62 9.31 1.00
CA GLU A 170 -10.61 9.22 -0.05
C GLU A 170 -9.49 10.24 0.16
N ASN A 171 -9.85 11.50 0.43
CA ASN A 171 -8.86 12.56 0.65
C ASN A 171 -7.99 12.29 1.90
N ALA A 172 -8.61 11.81 2.99
CA ALA A 172 -7.87 11.47 4.20
C ALA A 172 -6.94 10.29 3.96
N TRP A 173 -7.39 9.26 3.23
CA TRP A 173 -6.57 8.11 2.89
C TRP A 173 -5.40 8.49 2.00
N ASP A 174 -5.64 9.28 0.94
CA ASP A 174 -4.62 9.80 0.05
C ASP A 174 -3.55 10.60 0.81
N THR A 175 -3.99 11.46 1.73
CA THR A 175 -3.10 12.25 2.57
C THR A 175 -2.26 11.37 3.50
N ALA A 176 -2.90 10.41 4.18
CA ALA A 176 -2.23 9.50 5.11
C ALA A 176 -1.19 8.63 4.39
N VAL A 177 -1.54 8.09 3.22
CA VAL A 177 -0.62 7.30 2.40
C VAL A 177 0.53 8.16 1.89
N GLY A 178 0.25 9.38 1.41
CA GLY A 178 1.30 10.30 0.96
C GLY A 178 2.34 10.57 2.05
N GLN A 179 1.89 10.82 3.29
CA GLN A 179 2.77 11.02 4.44
C GLN A 179 3.52 9.74 4.84
N PHE A 180 2.84 8.60 4.81
CA PHE A 180 3.43 7.31 5.12
C PHE A 180 4.55 6.93 4.14
N ILE A 181 4.28 7.06 2.84
CA ILE A 181 5.25 6.75 1.79
C ILE A 181 6.44 7.71 1.83
N LYS A 182 6.22 9.00 2.09
CA LYS A 182 7.30 9.98 2.23
C LYS A 182 8.33 9.54 3.28
N LYS A 183 7.90 9.01 4.43
CA LYS A 183 8.78 8.48 5.48
C LYS A 183 9.63 7.30 5.03
N THR A 184 9.17 6.51 4.05
CA THR A 184 9.96 5.40 3.48
C THR A 184 11.03 5.86 2.50
N GLN A 185 11.03 7.12 2.09
CA GLN A 185 11.99 7.71 1.16
C GLN A 185 13.01 8.62 1.88
N GLU A 186 12.82 8.86 3.16
CA GLU A 186 13.77 9.59 4.00
C GLU A 186 14.89 8.62 4.44
N PRO A 187 16.16 9.07 4.43
CA PRO A 187 17.32 8.25 4.77
C PRO A 187 17.36 7.84 6.25
#